data_0dc3cdb8a399ad28402c0f3a8e15ced9
#
_entry.id   0dc3cdb8a399ad28402c0f3a8e15ced9
#
_cell.length_a   1.000
_cell.length_b   1.000
_cell.length_c   1.000
_cell.angle_alpha   90.00
_cell.angle_beta   90.00
_cell.angle_gamma   90.00
#
_symmetry.space_group_name_H-M   'P 1'
#
loop_
_entity.id
_entity.type
_entity.pdbx_description
1 polymer ?
#
loop_
_entity_poly.entity_id
_entity_poly.type
_entity_poly.pdbx_seq_one_letter_code
_entity_poly.pdbx_strand_id
1 'polypeptide(L)'
;LMTGLPPHITAATGIDALTHAVEAFVGNWTTPYSDGMALSAVGLIFENLRTAFTDGKNLEAREKMSLASTYAGFAFTRANVGYVHAIAHQFGGLYHTPHGLANAIMLPLVLKYSHPAIIDRLALLAVAAKIGTEYEDNETLAQKFLDAVDQLNRDLGIPTFLAALKESDIPALAKAACWEAHTGYPVPRYMSQEVCEDLIRKVLPPKVAAPAKKSKKAAN
;
A
#
# COMPACT_ATOMS: atom_id res chain seq x y z
N LEU A 1 12.19 -21.72 0.63
CA LEU A 1 13.14 -20.67 0.24
C LEU A 1 13.02 -19.39 1.07
N MET A 2 11.81 -18.97 1.49
CA MET A 2 11.57 -17.67 2.16
C MET A 2 11.69 -17.69 3.69
N THR A 3 12.01 -18.81 4.33
CA THR A 3 12.13 -18.92 5.78
C THR A 3 13.30 -18.14 6.40
N GLY A 4 14.23 -17.66 5.57
CA GLY A 4 15.32 -16.79 5.96
C GLY A 4 15.05 -15.29 5.84
N LEU A 5 13.87 -14.87 5.34
CA LEU A 5 13.55 -13.45 5.20
C LEU A 5 13.35 -12.81 6.59
N PRO A 6 14.02 -11.70 6.87
CA PRO A 6 13.81 -10.96 8.11
C PRO A 6 12.40 -10.34 8.15
N PRO A 7 11.84 -10.07 9.36
CA PRO A 7 10.48 -9.55 9.51
C PRO A 7 10.17 -8.31 8.67
N HIS A 8 11.06 -7.31 8.64
CA HIS A 8 10.83 -6.09 7.88
C HIS A 8 10.73 -6.32 6.35
N ILE A 9 11.48 -7.29 5.82
CA ILE A 9 11.36 -7.68 4.40
C ILE A 9 10.06 -8.44 4.18
N THR A 10 9.70 -9.36 5.10
CA THR A 10 8.41 -10.07 5.05
C THR A 10 7.23 -9.09 5.03
N ALA A 11 7.26 -8.06 5.89
CA ALA A 11 6.25 -7.01 5.94
C ALA A 11 6.15 -6.25 4.61
N ALA A 12 7.28 -5.69 4.15
CA ALA A 12 7.33 -4.89 2.93
C ALA A 12 6.86 -5.67 1.70
N THR A 13 7.39 -6.89 1.49
CA THR A 13 7.02 -7.71 0.32
C THR A 13 5.62 -8.29 0.43
N GLY A 14 5.12 -8.56 1.65
CA GLY A 14 3.75 -9.00 1.88
C GLY A 14 2.71 -7.91 1.57
N ILE A 15 2.97 -6.67 1.99
CA ILE A 15 2.10 -5.53 1.63
C ILE A 15 2.25 -5.17 0.14
N ASP A 16 3.42 -5.38 -0.46
CA ASP A 16 3.60 -5.24 -1.91
C ASP A 16 2.69 -6.20 -2.69
N ALA A 17 2.66 -7.47 -2.30
CA ALA A 17 1.73 -8.45 -2.88
C ALA A 17 0.26 -8.07 -2.65
N LEU A 18 -0.08 -7.50 -1.47
CA LEU A 18 -1.42 -6.95 -1.21
C LEU A 18 -1.72 -5.80 -2.16
N THR A 19 -0.77 -4.88 -2.35
CA THR A 19 -0.94 -3.72 -3.24
C THR A 19 -1.18 -4.15 -4.68
N HIS A 20 -0.40 -5.12 -5.18
CA HIS A 20 -0.61 -5.70 -6.51
C HIS A 20 -2.02 -6.27 -6.68
N ALA A 21 -2.48 -7.09 -5.72
CA ALA A 21 -3.80 -7.68 -5.76
C ALA A 21 -4.92 -6.62 -5.71
N VAL A 22 -4.79 -5.65 -4.81
CA VAL A 22 -5.80 -4.60 -4.61
C VAL A 22 -5.87 -3.68 -5.84
N GLU A 23 -4.74 -3.15 -6.34
CA GLU A 23 -4.74 -2.27 -7.50
C GLU A 23 -5.23 -2.97 -8.77
N ALA A 24 -4.83 -4.23 -8.99
CA ALA A 24 -5.36 -5.04 -10.09
C ALA A 24 -6.88 -5.24 -9.98
N PHE A 25 -7.41 -5.38 -8.74
CA PHE A 25 -8.84 -5.58 -8.52
C PHE A 25 -9.65 -4.31 -8.70
N VAL A 26 -9.21 -3.15 -8.17
CA VAL A 26 -9.97 -1.91 -8.23
C VAL A 26 -9.79 -1.13 -9.54
N GLY A 27 -8.81 -1.50 -10.36
CA GLY A 27 -8.53 -0.86 -11.65
C GLY A 27 -9.60 -1.14 -12.71
N ASN A 28 -9.57 -0.39 -13.81
CA ASN A 28 -10.60 -0.48 -14.88
C ASN A 28 -10.32 -1.57 -15.94
N TRP A 29 -9.17 -2.29 -15.87
CA TRP A 29 -8.81 -3.36 -16.82
C TRP A 29 -9.04 -4.76 -16.26
N THR A 30 -9.90 -4.89 -15.28
CA THR A 30 -10.18 -6.17 -14.62
C THR A 30 -10.89 -7.16 -15.55
N THR A 31 -10.71 -8.43 -15.25
CA THR A 31 -11.42 -9.55 -15.87
C THR A 31 -11.86 -10.52 -14.76
N PRO A 32 -12.85 -11.40 -15.00
CA PRO A 32 -13.23 -12.43 -14.01
C PRO A 32 -12.04 -13.27 -13.53
N TYR A 33 -11.06 -13.52 -14.41
CA TYR A 33 -9.83 -14.23 -14.06
C TYR A 33 -8.95 -13.43 -13.08
N SER A 34 -8.63 -12.16 -13.43
CA SER A 34 -7.81 -11.32 -12.55
C SER A 34 -8.50 -11.04 -11.22
N ASP A 35 -9.81 -10.88 -11.22
CA ASP A 35 -10.61 -10.69 -10.02
C ASP A 35 -10.53 -11.90 -9.08
N GLY A 36 -10.71 -13.10 -9.59
CA GLY A 36 -10.59 -14.33 -8.81
C GLY A 36 -9.20 -14.52 -8.19
N MET A 37 -8.14 -14.20 -8.95
CA MET A 37 -6.76 -14.25 -8.45
C MET A 37 -6.52 -13.19 -7.38
N ALA A 38 -6.97 -11.95 -7.58
CA ALA A 38 -6.81 -10.85 -6.63
C ALA A 38 -7.52 -11.13 -5.30
N LEU A 39 -8.79 -11.54 -5.34
CA LEU A 39 -9.56 -11.88 -4.13
C LEU A 39 -8.93 -13.04 -3.36
N SER A 40 -8.44 -14.07 -4.07
CA SER A 40 -7.73 -15.20 -3.45
C SER A 40 -6.44 -14.73 -2.77
N ALA A 41 -5.66 -13.85 -3.43
CA ALA A 41 -4.44 -13.28 -2.87
C ALA A 41 -4.73 -12.48 -1.59
N VAL A 42 -5.74 -11.61 -1.61
CA VAL A 42 -6.12 -10.76 -0.47
C VAL A 42 -6.52 -11.62 0.72
N GLY A 43 -7.36 -12.64 0.53
CA GLY A 43 -7.76 -13.57 1.60
C GLY A 43 -6.55 -14.24 2.25
N LEU A 44 -5.66 -14.82 1.44
CA LEU A 44 -4.44 -15.48 1.94
C LEU A 44 -3.50 -14.52 2.69
N ILE A 45 -3.36 -13.28 2.22
CA ILE A 45 -2.49 -12.28 2.86
C ILE A 45 -3.03 -11.89 4.23
N PHE A 46 -4.32 -11.54 4.33
CA PHE A 46 -4.92 -11.15 5.62
C PHE A 46 -4.89 -12.27 6.65
N GLU A 47 -5.00 -13.54 6.22
CA GLU A 47 -4.92 -14.69 7.11
C GLU A 47 -3.49 -15.01 7.58
N ASN A 48 -2.47 -14.78 6.75
CA ASN A 48 -1.16 -15.38 6.98
C ASN A 48 -0.01 -14.39 7.17
N LEU A 49 -0.12 -13.13 6.72
CA LEU A 49 1.02 -12.21 6.72
C LEU A 49 1.50 -11.88 8.14
N ARG A 50 0.59 -11.68 9.10
CA ARG A 50 0.97 -11.44 10.51
C ARG A 50 1.74 -12.61 11.09
N THR A 51 1.29 -13.84 10.82
CA THR A 51 1.99 -15.06 11.27
C THR A 51 3.35 -15.18 10.61
N ALA A 52 3.44 -14.98 9.29
CA ALA A 52 4.72 -15.03 8.58
C ALA A 52 5.70 -13.93 9.03
N PHE A 53 5.21 -12.79 9.51
CA PHE A 53 5.99 -11.69 10.05
C PHE A 53 6.51 -12.00 11.45
N THR A 54 5.67 -12.53 12.35
CA THR A 54 6.03 -12.79 13.74
C THR A 54 6.80 -14.11 13.93
N ASP A 55 6.47 -15.13 13.12
CA ASP A 55 7.14 -16.42 13.06
C ASP A 55 7.58 -16.74 11.63
N GLY A 56 8.74 -16.22 11.26
CA GLY A 56 9.30 -16.40 9.92
C GLY A 56 9.65 -17.85 9.57
N LYS A 57 9.63 -18.77 10.54
CA LYS A 57 9.88 -20.21 10.34
C LYS A 57 8.60 -21.02 10.14
N ASN A 58 7.42 -20.43 10.33
CA ASN A 58 6.15 -21.08 10.11
C ASN A 58 5.99 -21.41 8.61
N LEU A 59 6.20 -22.68 8.26
CA LEU A 59 6.21 -23.13 6.87
C LEU A 59 4.86 -22.96 6.21
N GLU A 60 3.75 -23.20 6.92
CA GLU A 60 2.41 -23.05 6.37
C GLU A 60 2.12 -21.59 6.01
N ALA A 61 2.38 -20.64 6.93
CA ALA A 61 2.21 -19.23 6.64
C ALA A 61 3.10 -18.77 5.48
N ARG A 62 4.36 -19.23 5.40
CA ARG A 62 5.27 -18.95 4.27
C ARG A 62 4.77 -19.50 2.94
N GLU A 63 4.24 -20.71 2.93
CA GLU A 63 3.64 -21.32 1.73
C GLU A 63 2.42 -20.52 1.26
N LYS A 64 1.51 -20.18 2.18
CA LYS A 64 0.32 -19.38 1.88
C LYS A 64 0.70 -17.98 1.36
N MET A 65 1.71 -17.32 1.93
CA MET A 65 2.22 -16.04 1.43
C MET A 65 2.88 -16.16 0.06
N SER A 66 3.60 -17.27 -0.24
CA SER A 66 4.16 -17.54 -1.56
C SER A 66 3.06 -17.71 -2.61
N LEU A 67 2.02 -18.44 -2.25
CA LEU A 67 0.85 -18.65 -3.12
C LEU A 67 0.11 -17.32 -3.35
N ALA A 68 -0.09 -16.54 -2.30
CA ALA A 68 -0.72 -15.21 -2.39
C ALA A 68 0.05 -14.28 -3.34
N SER A 69 1.37 -14.22 -3.20
CA SER A 69 2.23 -13.44 -4.10
C SER A 69 2.11 -13.88 -5.56
N THR A 70 2.01 -15.21 -5.79
CA THR A 70 1.81 -15.78 -7.14
C THR A 70 0.45 -15.37 -7.71
N TYR A 71 -0.61 -15.44 -6.92
CA TYR A 71 -1.95 -15.02 -7.35
C TYR A 71 -2.03 -13.51 -7.61
N ALA A 72 -1.42 -12.70 -6.76
CA ALA A 72 -1.27 -11.27 -7.00
C ALA A 72 -0.52 -11.00 -8.32
N GLY A 73 0.53 -11.80 -8.60
CA GLY A 73 1.29 -11.77 -9.84
C GLY A 73 0.41 -12.04 -11.07
N PHE A 74 -0.43 -13.06 -11.02
CA PHE A 74 -1.37 -13.36 -12.10
C PHE A 74 -2.43 -12.27 -12.28
N ALA A 75 -2.91 -11.66 -11.18
CA ALA A 75 -3.89 -10.59 -11.23
C ALA A 75 -3.31 -9.36 -11.94
N PHE A 76 -2.18 -8.81 -11.45
CA PHE A 76 -1.66 -7.55 -12.00
C PHE A 76 -1.01 -7.72 -13.39
N THR A 77 -0.46 -8.87 -13.71
CA THR A 77 0.04 -9.14 -15.08
C THR A 77 -1.07 -8.97 -16.12
N ARG A 78 -2.32 -9.25 -15.74
CA ARG A 78 -3.48 -9.09 -16.61
C ARG A 78 -4.15 -7.73 -16.50
N ALA A 79 -4.33 -7.24 -15.27
CA ALA A 79 -5.12 -6.04 -14.96
C ALA A 79 -4.29 -4.77 -14.69
N ASN A 80 -2.94 -4.91 -14.64
CA ASN A 80 -1.99 -3.84 -14.33
C ASN A 80 -2.12 -3.32 -12.87
N VAL A 81 -1.43 -2.24 -12.56
CA VAL A 81 -1.36 -1.58 -11.24
C VAL A 81 -1.94 -0.15 -11.31
N GLY A 82 -1.71 0.71 -10.32
CA GLY A 82 -2.30 2.04 -10.27
C GLY A 82 -1.40 3.11 -9.64
N TYR A 83 -2.02 4.10 -8.97
CA TYR A 83 -1.30 5.23 -8.39
C TYR A 83 -0.38 4.87 -7.22
N VAL A 84 -0.67 3.79 -6.48
CA VAL A 84 0.24 3.36 -5.40
C VAL A 84 1.60 3.04 -5.99
N HIS A 85 1.63 2.19 -7.02
CA HIS A 85 2.87 1.84 -7.72
C HIS A 85 3.49 3.03 -8.44
N ALA A 86 2.69 3.85 -9.13
CA ALA A 86 3.20 5.02 -9.82
C ALA A 86 3.95 5.99 -8.88
N ILE A 87 3.45 6.21 -7.67
CA ILE A 87 4.12 7.05 -6.66
C ILE A 87 5.31 6.32 -6.05
N ALA A 88 5.17 5.03 -5.73
CA ALA A 88 6.25 4.22 -5.14
C ALA A 88 7.48 4.12 -6.06
N HIS A 89 7.29 4.04 -7.37
CA HIS A 89 8.37 4.05 -8.35
C HIS A 89 9.18 5.34 -8.29
N GLN A 90 8.53 6.49 -8.08
CA GLN A 90 9.23 7.77 -7.95
C GLN A 90 10.07 7.82 -6.67
N PHE A 91 9.55 7.28 -5.55
CA PHE A 91 10.32 7.18 -4.31
C PHE A 91 11.50 6.21 -4.45
N GLY A 92 11.31 5.11 -5.16
CA GLY A 92 12.39 4.17 -5.49
C GLY A 92 13.47 4.82 -6.36
N GLY A 93 13.06 5.52 -7.42
CA GLY A 93 13.97 6.16 -8.37
C GLY A 93 14.81 7.29 -7.76
N LEU A 94 14.19 8.14 -6.91
CA LEU A 94 14.89 9.30 -6.36
C LEU A 94 15.62 9.00 -5.04
N TYR A 95 15.02 8.20 -4.15
CA TYR A 95 15.51 8.00 -2.78
C TYR A 95 16.03 6.58 -2.53
N HIS A 96 15.97 5.68 -3.52
CA HIS A 96 16.27 4.26 -3.35
C HIS A 96 15.45 3.60 -2.25
N THR A 97 14.21 4.10 -2.03
CA THR A 97 13.29 3.51 -1.06
C THR A 97 12.95 2.08 -1.49
N PRO A 98 13.02 1.09 -0.58
CA PRO A 98 12.58 -0.26 -0.90
C PRO A 98 11.15 -0.27 -1.45
N HIS A 99 10.95 -0.90 -2.59
CA HIS A 99 9.69 -0.85 -3.36
C HIS A 99 8.45 -1.20 -2.54
N GLY A 100 8.47 -2.35 -1.86
CA GLY A 100 7.34 -2.79 -1.04
C GLY A 100 7.07 -1.86 0.16
N LEU A 101 8.10 -1.21 0.71
CA LEU A 101 7.93 -0.20 1.76
C LEU A 101 7.22 1.06 1.21
N ALA A 102 7.62 1.53 0.04
CA ALA A 102 7.00 2.68 -0.61
C ALA A 102 5.51 2.40 -0.91
N ASN A 103 5.21 1.21 -1.45
CA ASN A 103 3.84 0.76 -1.67
C ASN A 103 3.04 0.69 -0.37
N ALA A 104 3.60 0.11 0.69
CA ALA A 104 2.92 -0.02 1.98
C ALA A 104 2.54 1.34 2.60
N ILE A 105 3.42 2.34 2.48
CA ILE A 105 3.16 3.70 2.97
C ILE A 105 2.03 4.38 2.17
N MET A 106 2.00 4.21 0.85
CA MET A 106 1.06 4.92 -0.03
C MET A 106 -0.29 4.23 -0.17
N LEU A 107 -0.37 2.90 -0.02
CA LEU A 107 -1.59 2.13 -0.24
C LEU A 107 -2.81 2.70 0.49
N PRO A 108 -2.81 2.92 1.83
CA PRO A 108 -3.99 3.40 2.52
C PRO A 108 -4.42 4.80 2.07
N LEU A 109 -3.48 5.66 1.68
CA LEU A 109 -3.79 7.04 1.24
C LEU A 109 -4.46 7.05 -0.12
N VAL A 110 -3.95 6.27 -1.06
CA VAL A 110 -4.51 6.15 -2.42
C VAL A 110 -5.87 5.46 -2.40
N LEU A 111 -6.06 4.43 -1.56
CA LEU A 111 -7.37 3.78 -1.40
C LEU A 111 -8.41 4.76 -0.85
N LYS A 112 -8.09 5.53 0.18
CA LYS A 112 -8.99 6.56 0.74
C LYS A 112 -9.34 7.63 -0.30
N TYR A 113 -8.38 8.03 -1.13
CA TYR A 113 -8.67 8.94 -2.25
C TYR A 113 -9.62 8.31 -3.27
N SER A 114 -9.39 7.05 -3.62
CA SER A 114 -10.17 6.34 -4.64
C SER A 114 -11.54 5.87 -4.15
N HIS A 115 -11.75 5.79 -2.82
CA HIS A 115 -12.93 5.23 -2.16
C HIS A 115 -14.26 5.56 -2.83
N PRO A 116 -14.61 6.83 -3.15
CA PRO A 116 -15.90 7.15 -3.76
C PRO A 116 -16.15 6.49 -5.12
N ALA A 117 -15.10 6.04 -5.80
CA ALA A 117 -15.20 5.39 -7.11
C ALA A 117 -15.13 3.86 -7.04
N ILE A 118 -14.81 3.29 -5.86
CA ILE A 118 -14.51 1.85 -5.71
C ILE A 118 -15.20 1.19 -4.52
N ILE A 119 -16.28 1.77 -3.99
CA ILE A 119 -16.98 1.27 -2.79
C ILE A 119 -17.34 -0.22 -2.94
N ASP A 120 -18.00 -0.60 -4.03
CA ASP A 120 -18.41 -1.99 -4.27
C ASP A 120 -17.22 -2.94 -4.37
N ARG A 121 -16.11 -2.47 -4.95
CA ARG A 121 -14.88 -3.26 -5.07
C ARG A 121 -14.20 -3.44 -3.70
N LEU A 122 -14.15 -2.40 -2.88
CA LEU A 122 -13.63 -2.49 -1.51
C LEU A 122 -14.48 -3.40 -0.63
N ALA A 123 -15.81 -3.38 -0.80
CA ALA A 123 -16.71 -4.28 -0.09
C ALA A 123 -16.40 -5.76 -0.39
N LEU A 124 -16.18 -6.11 -1.66
CA LEU A 124 -15.79 -7.47 -2.05
C LEU A 124 -14.43 -7.86 -1.47
N LEU A 125 -13.47 -6.94 -1.39
CA LEU A 125 -12.16 -7.17 -0.75
C LEU A 125 -12.32 -7.41 0.75
N ALA A 126 -13.24 -6.70 1.44
CA ALA A 126 -13.52 -6.92 2.85
C ALA A 126 -14.07 -8.33 3.12
N VAL A 127 -14.98 -8.79 2.28
CA VAL A 127 -15.52 -10.16 2.37
C VAL A 127 -14.43 -11.20 2.10
N ALA A 128 -13.61 -11.00 1.05
CA ALA A 128 -12.51 -11.90 0.72
C ALA A 128 -11.45 -11.98 1.85
N ALA A 129 -11.19 -10.85 2.52
CA ALA A 129 -10.29 -10.77 3.68
C ALA A 129 -10.92 -11.29 4.99
N LYS A 130 -12.19 -11.74 4.96
CA LYS A 130 -12.97 -12.21 6.13
C LYS A 130 -13.11 -11.14 7.23
N ILE A 131 -13.17 -9.86 6.84
CA ILE A 131 -13.33 -8.71 7.75
C ILE A 131 -14.80 -8.38 7.96
N GLY A 132 -15.65 -8.72 7.02
CA GLY A 132 -17.10 -8.56 7.05
C GLY A 132 -17.80 -9.67 6.29
N THR A 133 -19.12 -9.59 6.22
CA THR A 133 -19.97 -10.57 5.57
C THR A 133 -20.80 -9.94 4.45
N GLU A 134 -21.22 -10.72 3.48
CA GLU A 134 -22.07 -10.30 2.35
C GLU A 134 -23.45 -9.70 2.74
N TYR A 135 -23.81 -9.80 4.01
CA TYR A 135 -25.08 -9.25 4.55
C TYR A 135 -24.96 -7.80 5.02
N GLU A 136 -23.76 -7.23 5.01
CA GLU A 136 -23.48 -5.85 5.38
C GLU A 136 -23.56 -4.94 4.15
N ASP A 137 -23.89 -3.66 4.35
CA ASP A 137 -23.88 -2.70 3.23
C ASP A 137 -22.46 -2.41 2.73
N ASN A 138 -22.36 -2.06 1.44
CA ASN A 138 -21.07 -1.89 0.77
C ASN A 138 -20.23 -0.75 1.34
N GLU A 139 -20.85 0.34 1.82
CA GLU A 139 -20.12 1.47 2.43
C GLU A 139 -19.45 1.04 3.73
N THR A 140 -20.18 0.32 4.59
CA THR A 140 -19.65 -0.25 5.83
C THR A 140 -18.51 -1.22 5.56
N LEU A 141 -18.67 -2.12 4.58
CA LEU A 141 -17.63 -3.07 4.19
C LEU A 141 -16.39 -2.36 3.62
N ALA A 142 -16.60 -1.37 2.76
CA ALA A 142 -15.51 -0.59 2.18
C ALA A 142 -14.70 0.12 3.29
N GLN A 143 -15.38 0.75 4.25
CA GLN A 143 -14.69 1.40 5.37
C GLN A 143 -13.93 0.38 6.24
N LYS A 144 -14.52 -0.79 6.52
CA LYS A 144 -13.85 -1.88 7.25
C LYS A 144 -12.57 -2.33 6.54
N PHE A 145 -12.58 -2.42 5.21
CA PHE A 145 -11.38 -2.79 4.46
C PHE A 145 -10.28 -1.73 4.57
N LEU A 146 -10.63 -0.45 4.44
CA LEU A 146 -9.67 0.66 4.61
C LEU A 146 -9.03 0.63 6.01
N ASP A 147 -9.86 0.45 7.05
CA ASP A 147 -9.39 0.39 8.44
C ASP A 147 -8.49 -0.83 8.67
N ALA A 148 -8.81 -1.96 8.04
CA ALA A 148 -8.03 -3.19 8.15
C ALA A 148 -6.65 -3.09 7.46
N VAL A 149 -6.56 -2.37 6.32
CA VAL A 149 -5.27 -2.07 5.67
C VAL A 149 -4.42 -1.18 6.58
N ASP A 150 -4.99 -0.13 7.16
CA ASP A 150 -4.30 0.72 8.14
C ASP A 150 -3.83 -0.08 9.36
N GLN A 151 -4.68 -0.98 9.87
CA GLN A 151 -4.34 -1.82 11.03
C GLN A 151 -3.23 -2.81 10.68
N LEU A 152 -3.29 -3.43 9.50
CA LEU A 152 -2.26 -4.35 9.04
C LEU A 152 -0.90 -3.65 8.95
N ASN A 153 -0.83 -2.44 8.39
CA ASN A 153 0.39 -1.65 8.36
C ASN A 153 0.94 -1.36 9.77
N ARG A 154 0.07 -1.00 10.73
CA ARG A 154 0.49 -0.81 12.14
C ARG A 154 1.05 -2.08 12.76
N ASP A 155 0.38 -3.22 12.58
CA ASP A 155 0.78 -4.51 13.13
C ASP A 155 2.14 -4.98 12.58
N LEU A 156 2.46 -4.61 11.35
CA LEU A 156 3.71 -4.92 10.68
C LEU A 156 4.81 -3.88 10.91
N GLY A 157 4.54 -2.81 11.66
CA GLY A 157 5.49 -1.74 11.94
C GLY A 157 5.87 -0.90 10.72
N ILE A 158 4.98 -0.80 9.71
CA ILE A 158 5.18 0.08 8.55
C ILE A 158 5.11 1.54 9.01
N PRO A 159 6.11 2.37 8.68
CA PRO A 159 6.11 3.78 9.06
C PRO A 159 5.02 4.55 8.29
N THR A 160 4.51 5.61 8.91
CA THR A 160 3.51 6.49 8.30
C THR A 160 4.12 7.63 7.48
N PHE A 161 5.43 7.68 7.37
CA PHE A 161 6.16 8.71 6.62
C PHE A 161 7.39 8.13 5.93
N LEU A 162 7.85 8.83 4.90
CA LEU A 162 9.08 8.50 4.17
C LEU A 162 10.22 9.40 4.65
N ALA A 163 11.18 8.86 5.40
CA ALA A 163 12.23 9.64 6.06
C ALA A 163 13.11 10.45 5.09
N ALA A 164 13.29 9.98 3.86
CA ALA A 164 14.11 10.65 2.84
C ALA A 164 13.37 11.75 2.08
N LEU A 165 12.02 11.82 2.17
CA LEU A 165 11.20 12.73 1.38
C LEU A 165 11.46 14.19 1.75
N LYS A 166 11.64 15.02 0.72
CA LYS A 166 11.79 16.47 0.85
C LYS A 166 10.61 17.18 0.20
N GLU A 167 10.13 18.24 0.85
CA GLU A 167 9.03 19.09 0.34
C GLU A 167 9.33 19.63 -1.07
N SER A 168 10.61 20.01 -1.33
CA SER A 168 11.05 20.54 -2.63
C SER A 168 10.89 19.59 -3.79
N ASP A 169 10.87 18.29 -3.54
CA ASP A 169 10.89 17.27 -4.59
C ASP A 169 9.47 16.83 -4.97
N ILE A 170 8.47 17.15 -4.13
CA ILE A 170 7.07 16.72 -4.29
C ILE A 170 6.48 17.06 -5.66
N PRO A 171 6.63 18.30 -6.20
CA PRO A 171 6.03 18.63 -7.50
C PRO A 171 6.57 17.75 -8.64
N ALA A 172 7.87 17.46 -8.64
CA ALA A 172 8.49 16.63 -9.66
C ALA A 172 8.05 15.16 -9.53
N LEU A 173 8.00 14.63 -8.31
CA LEU A 173 7.52 13.27 -8.01
C LEU A 173 6.05 13.08 -8.43
N ALA A 174 5.18 14.01 -8.05
CA ALA A 174 3.76 13.97 -8.40
C ALA A 174 3.53 14.05 -9.91
N LYS A 175 4.25 14.94 -10.60
CA LYS A 175 4.19 15.06 -12.07
C LYS A 175 4.57 13.74 -12.75
N ALA A 176 5.66 13.12 -12.33
CA ALA A 176 6.13 11.86 -12.91
C ALA A 176 5.18 10.71 -12.61
N ALA A 177 4.67 10.60 -11.36
CA ALA A 177 3.70 9.58 -10.97
C ALA A 177 2.38 9.72 -11.74
N CYS A 178 1.86 10.94 -11.90
CA CYS A 178 0.66 11.20 -12.69
C CYS A 178 0.87 10.85 -14.17
N TRP A 179 2.03 11.22 -14.74
CA TRP A 179 2.33 10.87 -16.13
C TRP A 179 2.35 9.35 -16.34
N GLU A 180 3.02 8.61 -15.45
CA GLU A 180 3.09 7.16 -15.49
C GLU A 180 1.70 6.52 -15.37
N ALA A 181 0.91 6.94 -14.37
CA ALA A 181 -0.41 6.38 -14.14
C ALA A 181 -1.40 6.68 -15.27
N HIS A 182 -1.39 7.92 -15.80
CA HIS A 182 -2.35 8.32 -16.85
C HIS A 182 -2.05 7.70 -18.21
N THR A 183 -0.80 7.33 -18.46
CA THR A 183 -0.39 6.74 -19.75
C THR A 183 -0.33 5.21 -19.72
N GLY A 184 -0.18 4.60 -18.54
CA GLY A 184 0.13 3.18 -18.40
C GLY A 184 -0.85 2.36 -17.55
N TYR A 185 -1.69 2.98 -16.69
CA TYR A 185 -2.44 2.25 -15.69
C TYR A 185 -3.95 2.50 -15.72
N PRO A 186 -4.76 1.47 -15.44
CA PRO A 186 -6.22 1.56 -15.47
C PRO A 186 -6.80 2.12 -14.17
N VAL A 187 -6.37 3.31 -13.77
CA VAL A 187 -6.77 3.92 -12.51
C VAL A 187 -8.28 4.11 -12.40
N PRO A 188 -8.92 3.78 -11.26
CA PRO A 188 -10.38 3.85 -11.11
C PRO A 188 -10.92 5.27 -10.99
N ARG A 189 -10.07 6.21 -10.56
CA ARG A 189 -10.40 7.63 -10.38
C ARG A 189 -9.21 8.48 -10.79
N TYR A 190 -9.44 9.42 -11.71
CA TYR A 190 -8.40 10.35 -12.14
C TYR A 190 -7.90 11.23 -10.97
N MET A 191 -6.58 11.41 -10.88
CA MET A 191 -5.91 12.23 -9.86
C MET A 191 -5.14 13.36 -10.56
N SER A 192 -5.47 14.63 -10.24
CA SER A 192 -4.65 15.75 -10.72
C SER A 192 -3.28 15.77 -10.04
N GLN A 193 -2.34 16.52 -10.62
CA GLN A 193 -1.01 16.65 -10.02
C GLN A 193 -1.09 17.25 -8.61
N GLU A 194 -1.94 18.25 -8.38
CA GLU A 194 -2.12 18.91 -7.08
C GLU A 194 -2.61 17.92 -6.02
N VAL A 195 -3.57 17.07 -6.37
CA VAL A 195 -4.06 16.02 -5.47
C VAL A 195 -2.96 15.00 -5.16
N CYS A 196 -2.16 14.63 -6.16
CA CYS A 196 -1.02 13.73 -5.97
C CYS A 196 0.02 14.37 -5.04
N GLU A 197 0.34 15.65 -5.22
CA GLU A 197 1.22 16.40 -4.32
C GLU A 197 0.70 16.40 -2.88
N ASP A 198 -0.60 16.61 -2.69
CA ASP A 198 -1.23 16.60 -1.35
C ASP A 198 -1.17 15.21 -0.70
N LEU A 199 -1.31 14.14 -1.46
CA LEU A 199 -1.14 12.78 -0.94
C LEU A 199 0.32 12.51 -0.56
N ILE A 200 1.27 12.87 -1.42
CA ILE A 200 2.71 12.72 -1.14
C ILE A 200 3.12 13.57 0.08
N ARG A 201 2.57 14.77 0.23
CA ARG A 201 2.84 15.66 1.38
C ARG A 201 2.45 15.05 2.73
N LYS A 202 1.42 14.18 2.76
CA LYS A 202 1.00 13.48 3.99
C LYS A 202 2.03 12.49 4.52
N VAL A 203 2.99 12.08 3.72
CA VAL A 203 4.05 11.16 4.12
C VAL A 203 5.40 11.85 4.32
N LEU A 204 5.43 13.17 4.42
CA LEU A 204 6.62 13.90 4.84
C LEU A 204 7.03 13.50 6.27
N PRO A 205 8.34 13.46 6.54
CA PRO A 205 8.81 13.24 7.90
C PRO A 205 8.36 14.39 8.82
N PRO A 206 8.06 14.10 10.10
CA PRO A 206 7.72 15.13 11.06
C PRO A 206 8.87 16.15 11.19
N LYS A 207 8.55 17.44 11.24
CA LYS A 207 9.57 18.48 11.47
C LYS A 207 10.20 18.24 12.84
N VAL A 208 11.50 17.89 12.85
CA VAL A 208 12.26 17.83 14.11
C VAL A 208 12.32 19.22 14.69
N ALA A 209 11.72 19.43 15.87
CA ALA A 209 11.85 20.69 16.59
C ALA A 209 13.34 21.00 16.80
N ALA A 210 13.81 22.17 16.36
CA ALA A 210 15.19 22.57 16.58
C ALA A 210 15.50 22.49 18.09
N PRO A 211 16.65 21.92 18.49
CA PRO A 211 17.02 21.85 19.90
C PRO A 211 17.00 23.26 20.49
N ALA A 212 16.27 23.46 21.59
CA ALA A 212 16.19 24.73 22.28
C ALA A 212 17.61 25.26 22.53
N LYS A 213 17.93 26.45 22.00
CA LYS A 213 19.22 27.10 22.25
C LYS A 213 19.42 27.19 23.77
N LYS A 214 20.37 26.42 24.30
CA LYS A 214 20.77 26.58 25.70
C LYS A 214 21.18 28.07 25.91
N SER A 215 20.38 28.79 26.67
CA SER A 215 20.74 30.15 27.07
C SER A 215 22.06 30.08 27.84
N LYS A 216 23.12 30.65 27.29
CA LYS A 216 24.33 30.94 28.08
C LYS A 216 23.92 31.88 29.17
N LYS A 217 23.71 31.41 30.42
CA LYS A 217 23.73 32.25 31.60
C LYS A 217 25.14 32.86 31.64
N ALA A 218 25.19 34.17 31.45
CA ALA A 218 26.38 34.99 31.77
C ALA A 218 26.65 34.82 33.28
N ALA A 219 27.83 34.30 33.58
CA ALA A 219 28.36 34.40 34.94
C ALA A 219 28.94 35.80 35.09
N ASN A 220 28.35 36.59 35.96
CA ASN A 220 28.99 37.73 36.60
C ASN A 220 29.68 37.26 37.87
#